data_b13d578e1561a99d5c284d0b5b7aef46
#
_entry.id   b13d578e1561a99d5c284d0b5b7aef46
#
_cell.length_a   1.000
_cell.length_b   1.000
_cell.length_c   1.000
_cell.angle_alpha   90.00
_cell.angle_beta   90.00
_cell.angle_gamma   90.00
#
_symmetry.space_group_name_H-M   'P 1'
#
loop_
_entity.id
_entity.type
_entity.pdbx_description
1 polymer ?
#
loop_
_entity_poly.entity_id
_entity_poly.type
_entity_poly.pdbx_seq_one_letter_code
_entity_poly.pdbx_strand_id
1 'polypeptide(L)'
;VPSGQPVEIVLGIVYRPEVGYGMAPMTVGPQSAVAPRLGQRLLWQHTLPQASSVVLLLMGLFFLGFWWTRKKETAHLLVALASLAWFVCNLQYLLVRPDDEWLNAWYSGIVNVSITWVMWLIYLFALRFDARRFVWVERGLALFVAFMSLLALPVWHVAFDADSGVLFQLINVSVAAGVTVLLTVLAVRGGGTELRVIVVALWLAMLAGAHDVALLAQQVSIESVYLLPYGTLLLFAAFLMALQRRYVGAIDQVETVNDVLEQRLAERQTELEAKHQRLLEVQRGQALLLERQRLMRDMHDGLGSSLMSSLVMVEQGHMDMGQVGLMLRECVDDLRLVVDSLEPIEHDLILLLASLRHRLGRRLEAAGLILIWQVEDIPPLPWLEPPDALHLLRFVQEVLTNVLKHARARQLVFRVSREVPEAGAEPEGMVRILIRDDGQGMPEGGAARGGRGLLNLQERARRLGGRLVVSSLGLGKGVEVSLWLPLERAQPPQQRSDLDPLW
;
A
#
# COMPACT_ATOMS: atom_id res chain seq x y z
N VAL A 1 18.33 17.04 79.26
CA VAL A 1 19.41 17.52 80.20
C VAL A 1 18.69 18.05 81.37
N PRO A 2 19.03 17.68 82.62
CA PRO A 2 18.44 18.24 83.81
C PRO A 2 18.77 19.75 83.85
N SER A 3 17.77 20.59 84.24
CA SER A 3 17.89 21.98 84.30
C SER A 3 18.91 22.39 85.44
N GLY A 4 19.98 23.10 85.06
CA GLY A 4 20.95 23.63 85.97
C GLY A 4 22.33 22.99 86.02
N GLN A 5 22.62 22.01 85.26
CA GLN A 5 24.00 21.47 85.07
C GLN A 5 24.68 22.07 83.86
N PRO A 6 25.94 22.45 83.91
CA PRO A 6 26.69 22.89 82.75
C PRO A 6 26.85 21.71 81.79
N VAL A 7 26.54 21.93 80.50
CA VAL A 7 26.71 21.00 79.44
C VAL A 7 28.06 21.26 78.77
N GLU A 8 28.99 20.37 78.90
CA GLU A 8 30.26 20.44 78.19
C GLU A 8 30.05 19.75 76.78
N ILE A 9 30.36 20.49 75.74
CA ILE A 9 30.33 20.01 74.38
C ILE A 9 31.76 19.97 73.86
N VAL A 10 32.28 18.77 73.70
CA VAL A 10 33.61 18.57 73.12
C VAL A 10 33.46 18.26 71.61
N LEU A 11 34.07 19.08 70.75
CA LEU A 11 34.10 18.96 69.33
C LEU A 11 35.46 18.42 68.86
N GLY A 12 35.49 17.22 68.33
CA GLY A 12 36.66 16.68 67.67
C GLY A 12 36.69 17.05 66.21
N ILE A 13 37.63 17.87 65.75
CA ILE A 13 37.80 18.20 64.32
C ILE A 13 38.92 17.36 63.73
N VAL A 14 38.63 16.55 62.75
CA VAL A 14 39.64 15.83 61.97
C VAL A 14 40.06 16.74 60.82
N TYR A 15 41.29 17.19 60.85
CA TYR A 15 41.88 18.01 59.80
C TYR A 15 42.31 17.13 58.62
N ARG A 16 41.80 17.42 57.42
CA ARG A 16 42.27 16.88 56.15
C ARG A 16 42.79 18.03 55.29
N PRO A 17 44.08 18.03 54.86
CA PRO A 17 44.65 19.17 54.09
C PRO A 17 43.97 19.44 52.78
N GLU A 18 43.36 18.45 52.20
CA GLU A 18 42.71 18.48 50.87
C GLU A 18 41.29 19.06 50.88
N VAL A 19 40.70 19.19 52.02
CA VAL A 19 39.33 19.72 52.17
C VAL A 19 39.37 20.93 53.07
N GLY A 20 39.15 22.09 52.53
CA GLY A 20 38.95 23.27 53.34
C GLY A 20 37.95 22.99 54.46
N TYR A 21 38.24 23.46 55.67
CA TYR A 21 37.35 23.25 56.80
C TYR A 21 36.71 24.57 57.20
N GLY A 22 35.46 24.44 57.52
CA GLY A 22 34.68 25.51 58.13
C GLY A 22 33.67 24.91 59.08
N MET A 23 33.46 25.57 60.21
CA MET A 23 32.46 25.15 61.17
C MET A 23 31.20 25.99 60.97
N ALA A 24 30.08 25.34 60.65
CA ALA A 24 28.79 26.01 60.62
C ALA A 24 28.39 26.47 62.02
N PRO A 25 27.64 27.58 62.18
CA PRO A 25 27.12 27.98 63.42
C PRO A 25 26.38 26.87 64.17
N MET A 26 26.81 26.64 65.43
CA MET A 26 26.18 25.61 66.23
C MET A 26 24.91 26.16 66.89
N THR A 27 23.81 25.46 66.66
CA THR A 27 22.49 25.78 67.19
C THR A 27 22.12 24.78 68.29
N VAL A 28 21.96 25.28 69.48
CA VAL A 28 21.52 24.48 70.65
C VAL A 28 20.15 24.98 71.09
N GLY A 29 19.24 24.03 71.30
CA GLY A 29 17.86 24.34 71.66
C GLY A 29 17.00 23.07 71.84
N PRO A 30 15.74 23.21 72.27
CA PRO A 30 14.85 22.11 72.46
C PRO A 30 14.65 21.36 71.11
N GLN A 31 14.52 20.03 71.17
CA GLN A 31 14.39 19.20 69.99
C GLN A 31 13.27 19.66 69.05
N SER A 32 12.14 20.10 69.61
CA SER A 32 10.99 20.61 68.86
C SER A 32 11.29 21.86 68.01
N ALA A 33 12.27 22.66 68.41
CA ALA A 33 12.68 23.86 67.68
C ALA A 33 13.83 23.55 66.67
N VAL A 34 14.70 22.60 66.96
CA VAL A 34 15.87 22.29 66.16
C VAL A 34 15.56 21.24 65.06
N ALA A 35 14.72 20.24 65.37
CA ALA A 35 14.41 19.15 64.43
C ALA A 35 13.82 19.62 63.10
N PRO A 36 12.86 20.57 63.01
CA PRO A 36 12.33 21.05 61.75
C PRO A 36 13.41 21.75 60.89
N ARG A 37 14.28 22.53 61.49
CA ARG A 37 15.38 23.23 60.78
C ARG A 37 16.41 22.22 60.25
N LEU A 38 16.76 21.21 61.06
CA LEU A 38 17.65 20.15 60.65
C LEU A 38 17.03 19.34 59.49
N GLY A 39 15.73 19.00 59.60
CA GLY A 39 15.00 18.30 58.55
C GLY A 39 14.97 19.06 57.20
N GLN A 40 14.69 20.36 57.27
CA GLN A 40 14.76 21.22 56.08
C GLN A 40 16.18 21.25 55.47
N ARG A 41 17.20 21.41 56.31
CA ARG A 41 18.58 21.45 55.86
C ARG A 41 19.02 20.13 55.22
N LEU A 42 18.68 19.01 55.84
CA LEU A 42 18.95 17.68 55.28
C LEU A 42 18.22 17.49 53.95
N LEU A 43 16.97 17.93 53.84
CA LEU A 43 16.23 17.87 52.61
C LEU A 43 16.93 18.61 51.46
N TRP A 44 17.31 19.84 51.68
CA TRP A 44 17.90 20.69 50.63
C TRP A 44 19.38 20.36 50.35
N GLN A 45 20.19 20.01 51.34
CA GLN A 45 21.63 19.78 51.17
C GLN A 45 21.98 18.33 50.83
N HIS A 46 21.12 17.37 51.14
CA HIS A 46 21.40 15.93 50.92
C HIS A 46 20.31 15.24 50.09
N THR A 47 19.06 15.22 50.57
CA THR A 47 18.04 14.38 49.97
C THR A 47 17.72 14.78 48.51
N LEU A 48 17.53 16.05 48.22
CA LEU A 48 17.21 16.54 46.87
C LEU A 48 18.38 16.38 45.88
N PRO A 49 19.64 16.74 46.23
CA PRO A 49 20.81 16.45 45.40
C PRO A 49 20.98 14.95 45.10
N GLN A 50 20.73 14.07 46.08
CA GLN A 50 20.75 12.60 45.85
C GLN A 50 19.65 12.19 44.89
N ALA A 51 18.42 12.66 45.10
CA ALA A 51 17.30 12.37 44.21
C ALA A 51 17.58 12.89 42.78
N SER A 52 18.15 14.07 42.62
CA SER A 52 18.54 14.61 41.32
C SER A 52 19.56 13.72 40.60
N SER A 53 20.51 13.15 41.35
CA SER A 53 21.52 12.22 40.81
C SER A 53 20.90 10.93 40.30
N VAL A 54 19.93 10.37 41.03
CA VAL A 54 19.17 9.18 40.59
C VAL A 54 18.39 9.47 39.32
N VAL A 55 17.72 10.64 39.25
CA VAL A 55 16.99 11.07 38.03
C VAL A 55 17.94 11.14 36.83
N LEU A 56 19.12 11.71 36.98
CA LEU A 56 20.12 11.80 35.91
C LEU A 56 20.61 10.44 35.46
N LEU A 57 20.84 9.50 36.39
CA LEU A 57 21.20 8.13 36.04
C LEU A 57 20.13 7.44 35.22
N LEU A 58 18.88 7.49 35.70
CA LEU A 58 17.74 6.88 35.00
C LEU A 58 17.55 7.49 33.61
N MET A 59 17.68 8.80 33.49
CA MET A 59 17.61 9.52 32.24
C MET A 59 18.74 9.12 31.28
N GLY A 60 19.96 9.01 31.78
CA GLY A 60 21.11 8.53 31.00
C GLY A 60 20.88 7.13 30.45
N LEU A 61 20.41 6.20 31.29
CA LEU A 61 20.09 4.83 30.88
C LEU A 61 18.92 4.78 29.87
N PHE A 62 17.89 5.59 30.09
CA PHE A 62 16.75 5.68 29.18
C PHE A 62 17.18 6.15 27.78
N PHE A 63 17.93 7.24 27.68
CA PHE A 63 18.40 7.74 26.38
C PHE A 63 19.43 6.82 25.74
N LEU A 64 20.22 6.11 26.52
CA LEU A 64 21.14 5.09 26.01
C LEU A 64 20.35 3.91 25.37
N GLY A 65 19.30 3.43 26.04
CA GLY A 65 18.40 2.42 25.51
C GLY A 65 17.70 2.89 24.23
N PHE A 66 17.25 4.14 24.21
CA PHE A 66 16.63 4.73 23.01
C PHE A 66 17.62 4.84 21.84
N TRP A 67 18.87 5.26 22.11
CA TRP A 67 19.92 5.29 21.08
C TRP A 67 20.27 3.88 20.56
N TRP A 68 20.23 2.87 21.41
CA TRP A 68 20.49 1.49 21.01
C TRP A 68 19.53 0.99 19.92
N THR A 69 18.28 1.40 19.99
CA THR A 69 17.25 1.10 18.98
C THR A 69 17.37 1.95 17.71
N ARG A 70 17.87 3.21 17.85
CA ARG A 70 18.01 4.17 16.74
C ARG A 70 19.41 4.77 16.67
N LYS A 71 20.40 3.96 16.32
CA LYS A 71 21.85 4.32 16.29
C LYS A 71 22.20 5.51 15.40
N LYS A 72 21.35 5.88 14.44
CA LYS A 72 21.54 7.05 13.56
C LYS A 72 21.37 8.39 14.29
N GLU A 73 20.66 8.40 15.40
CA GLU A 73 20.32 9.62 16.15
C GLU A 73 21.37 9.91 17.24
N THR A 74 22.44 10.57 16.85
CA THR A 74 23.57 10.88 17.76
C THR A 74 23.19 11.84 18.91
N ALA A 75 22.12 12.62 18.79
CA ALA A 75 21.64 13.53 19.83
C ALA A 75 21.27 12.77 21.13
N HIS A 76 20.60 11.63 21.03
CA HIS A 76 20.22 10.81 22.17
C HIS A 76 21.45 10.24 22.89
N LEU A 77 22.47 9.82 22.14
CA LEU A 77 23.73 9.37 22.71
C LEU A 77 24.42 10.49 23.50
N LEU A 78 24.45 11.70 22.94
CA LEU A 78 25.10 12.83 23.61
C LEU A 78 24.38 13.22 24.91
N VAL A 79 23.04 13.21 24.93
CA VAL A 79 22.28 13.41 26.17
C VAL A 79 22.53 12.29 27.17
N ALA A 80 22.53 11.04 26.72
CA ALA A 80 22.82 9.89 27.58
C ALA A 80 24.21 10.01 28.24
N LEU A 81 25.24 10.27 27.44
CA LEU A 81 26.60 10.42 27.95
C LEU A 81 26.74 11.64 28.88
N ALA A 82 26.09 12.78 28.54
CA ALA A 82 26.09 13.95 29.39
C ALA A 82 25.40 13.68 30.72
N SER A 83 24.26 13.00 30.74
CA SER A 83 23.55 12.63 31.96
C SER A 83 24.37 11.67 32.82
N LEU A 84 25.01 10.66 32.23
CA LEU A 84 25.90 9.73 32.95
C LEU A 84 27.16 10.45 33.51
N ALA A 85 27.78 11.30 32.70
CA ALA A 85 28.92 12.09 33.18
C ALA A 85 28.54 13.01 34.34
N TRP A 86 27.33 13.61 34.27
CA TRP A 86 26.82 14.42 35.37
C TRP A 86 26.48 13.61 36.63
N PHE A 87 25.91 12.39 36.42
CA PHE A 87 25.71 11.47 37.54
C PHE A 87 27.04 11.18 38.25
N VAL A 88 28.12 10.94 37.46
CA VAL A 88 29.47 10.75 38.03
C VAL A 88 29.93 12.00 38.81
N CYS A 89 29.71 13.20 38.28
CA CYS A 89 29.98 14.44 38.99
C CYS A 89 29.25 14.53 40.36
N ASN A 90 28.00 14.05 40.37
CA ASN A 90 27.15 14.06 41.57
C ASN A 90 27.42 12.94 42.56
N LEU A 91 28.35 12.00 42.28
CA LEU A 91 28.72 10.95 43.25
C LEU A 91 29.16 11.50 44.60
N GLN A 92 29.68 12.73 44.65
CA GLN A 92 30.06 13.43 45.90
C GLN A 92 28.87 13.61 46.85
N TYR A 93 27.61 13.61 46.38
CA TYR A 93 26.42 13.69 47.22
C TYR A 93 25.88 12.33 47.65
N LEU A 94 26.29 11.26 46.96
CA LEU A 94 25.81 9.89 47.17
C LEU A 94 26.76 9.05 47.99
N LEU A 95 28.05 9.21 47.74
CA LEU A 95 29.09 8.36 48.34
C LEU A 95 29.93 9.17 49.37
N VAL A 96 30.27 8.52 50.46
CA VAL A 96 31.24 9.07 51.39
C VAL A 96 32.61 8.90 50.74
N ARG A 97 33.47 9.93 50.88
CA ARG A 97 34.82 9.87 50.35
C ARG A 97 35.59 8.73 51.01
N PRO A 98 36.35 7.96 50.23
CA PRO A 98 37.18 6.88 50.79
C PRO A 98 38.22 7.42 51.76
N ASP A 99 38.50 6.65 52.81
CA ASP A 99 39.55 7.00 53.77
C ASP A 99 40.95 6.62 53.25
N ASP A 100 41.04 5.71 52.31
CA ASP A 100 42.28 5.33 51.62
C ASP A 100 42.70 6.45 50.66
N GLU A 101 43.92 6.92 50.82
CA GLU A 101 44.48 8.06 50.11
C GLU A 101 44.49 7.84 48.57
N TRP A 102 44.85 6.64 48.14
CA TRP A 102 44.90 6.26 46.72
C TRP A 102 43.50 6.20 46.11
N LEU A 103 42.55 5.57 46.77
CA LEU A 103 41.15 5.53 46.35
C LEU A 103 40.50 6.93 46.35
N ASN A 104 40.83 7.76 47.35
CA ASN A 104 40.35 9.13 47.42
C ASN A 104 40.89 10.01 46.27
N ALA A 105 42.14 9.80 45.87
CA ALA A 105 42.73 10.49 44.71
C ALA A 105 42.02 10.12 43.41
N TRP A 106 41.75 8.83 43.18
CA TRP A 106 40.95 8.40 42.02
C TRP A 106 39.53 8.94 42.06
N TYR A 107 38.88 8.83 43.19
CA TYR A 107 37.51 9.32 43.36
C TYR A 107 37.44 10.84 43.04
N SER A 108 38.31 11.62 43.64
CA SER A 108 38.39 13.08 43.43
C SER A 108 38.71 13.44 41.98
N GLY A 109 39.66 12.72 41.35
CA GLY A 109 40.02 12.90 39.95
C GLY A 109 38.85 12.63 39.00
N ILE A 110 38.14 11.52 39.17
CA ILE A 110 37.01 11.14 38.35
C ILE A 110 35.84 12.14 38.49
N VAL A 111 35.50 12.50 39.72
CA VAL A 111 34.44 13.47 40.03
C VAL A 111 34.76 14.84 39.42
N ASN A 112 35.99 15.33 39.61
CA ASN A 112 36.36 16.65 39.09
C ASN A 112 36.43 16.71 37.56
N VAL A 113 36.95 15.66 36.90
CA VAL A 113 37.05 15.68 35.45
C VAL A 113 35.70 15.46 34.75
N SER A 114 34.75 14.82 35.42
CA SER A 114 33.44 14.55 34.85
C SER A 114 32.70 15.83 34.42
N ILE A 115 32.88 16.94 35.12
CA ILE A 115 32.29 18.24 34.75
C ILE A 115 32.85 18.76 33.41
N THR A 116 34.14 18.49 33.14
CA THR A 116 34.78 18.88 31.88
C THR A 116 34.17 18.08 30.70
N TRP A 117 33.91 16.77 30.89
CA TRP A 117 33.21 15.96 29.93
C TRP A 117 31.78 16.43 29.70
N VAL A 118 31.05 16.73 30.75
CA VAL A 118 29.69 17.27 30.67
C VAL A 118 29.66 18.51 29.80
N MET A 119 30.53 19.48 30.05
CA MET A 119 30.61 20.73 29.27
C MET A 119 30.83 20.46 27.78
N TRP A 120 31.73 19.56 27.40
CA TRP A 120 32.00 19.19 26.01
C TRP A 120 30.81 18.51 25.37
N LEU A 121 30.18 17.55 26.09
CA LEU A 121 29.02 16.81 25.58
C LEU A 121 27.80 17.73 25.38
N ILE A 122 27.58 18.66 26.27
CA ILE A 122 26.52 19.68 26.13
C ILE A 122 26.77 20.57 24.92
N TYR A 123 28.01 21.02 24.73
CA TYR A 123 28.40 21.79 23.56
C TYR A 123 28.14 21.02 22.27
N LEU A 124 28.58 19.74 22.19
CA LEU A 124 28.35 18.92 21.06
C LEU A 124 26.86 18.69 20.80
N PHE A 125 26.07 18.48 21.84
CA PHE A 125 24.62 18.33 21.73
C PHE A 125 23.98 19.61 21.15
N ALA A 126 24.28 20.78 21.74
CA ALA A 126 23.69 22.05 21.30
C ALA A 126 23.98 22.36 19.83
N LEU A 127 25.21 22.13 19.36
CA LEU A 127 25.61 22.36 17.99
C LEU A 127 25.01 21.36 17.01
N ARG A 128 25.00 20.08 17.38
CA ARG A 128 24.40 19.05 16.50
C ARG A 128 22.90 19.18 16.42
N PHE A 129 22.30 19.71 17.46
CA PHE A 129 20.87 20.01 17.47
C PHE A 129 20.53 21.14 16.46
N ASP A 130 21.37 22.16 16.36
CA ASP A 130 21.23 23.27 15.40
C ASP A 130 21.88 22.99 14.02
N ALA A 131 22.26 21.73 13.76
CA ALA A 131 22.91 21.25 12.53
C ALA A 131 24.19 22.01 12.12
N ARG A 132 24.82 22.71 13.06
CA ARG A 132 26.08 23.46 12.87
C ARG A 132 27.28 22.65 13.34
N ARG A 133 28.44 22.87 12.71
CA ARG A 133 29.71 22.25 13.11
C ARG A 133 30.82 23.25 13.04
N PHE A 134 31.52 23.41 14.17
CA PHE A 134 32.75 24.22 14.25
C PHE A 134 33.92 23.33 14.60
N VAL A 135 34.50 22.70 13.61
CA VAL A 135 35.52 21.62 13.73
C VAL A 135 36.70 22.08 14.59
N TRP A 136 37.16 23.34 14.48
CA TRP A 136 38.24 23.84 15.27
C TRP A 136 37.89 24.00 16.77
N VAL A 137 36.68 24.43 17.08
CA VAL A 137 36.22 24.53 18.47
C VAL A 137 35.99 23.15 19.05
N GLU A 138 35.39 22.23 18.28
CA GLU A 138 35.19 20.81 18.68
C GLU A 138 36.56 20.15 19.01
N ARG A 139 37.57 20.35 18.15
CA ARG A 139 38.91 19.80 18.36
C ARG A 139 39.61 20.47 19.57
N GLY A 140 39.49 21.79 19.72
CA GLY A 140 40.04 22.53 20.83
C GLY A 140 39.45 22.07 22.16
N LEU A 141 38.13 21.93 22.25
CA LEU A 141 37.45 21.41 23.43
C LEU A 141 37.80 19.93 23.69
N ALA A 142 37.92 19.09 22.68
CA ALA A 142 38.34 17.72 22.85
C ALA A 142 39.75 17.58 23.38
N LEU A 143 40.68 18.42 22.88
CA LEU A 143 42.04 18.49 23.40
C LEU A 143 42.06 19.00 24.85
N PHE A 144 41.23 20.00 25.17
CA PHE A 144 41.08 20.50 26.52
C PHE A 144 40.56 19.41 27.47
N VAL A 145 39.52 18.67 27.10
CA VAL A 145 38.99 17.55 27.90
C VAL A 145 40.03 16.46 28.07
N ALA A 146 40.80 16.11 27.03
CA ALA A 146 41.85 15.13 27.11
C ALA A 146 42.97 15.58 28.05
N PHE A 147 43.37 16.85 27.95
CA PHE A 147 44.40 17.43 28.82
C PHE A 147 43.96 17.46 30.31
N MET A 148 42.72 17.90 30.56
CA MET A 148 42.18 17.92 31.93
C MET A 148 41.98 16.51 32.49
N SER A 149 41.62 15.54 31.64
CA SER A 149 41.52 14.14 32.03
C SER A 149 42.89 13.54 32.39
N LEU A 150 43.91 13.90 31.63
CA LEU A 150 45.29 13.51 31.94
C LEU A 150 45.78 14.13 33.23
N LEU A 151 45.52 15.41 33.44
CA LEU A 151 45.93 16.14 34.63
C LEU A 151 45.25 15.59 35.90
N ALA A 152 44.00 15.12 35.79
CA ALA A 152 43.24 14.52 36.90
C ALA A 152 43.70 13.10 37.31
N LEU A 153 44.63 12.49 36.57
CA LEU A 153 45.14 11.17 36.94
C LEU A 153 45.96 11.23 38.24
N PRO A 154 45.71 10.31 39.17
CA PRO A 154 46.42 10.28 40.47
C PRO A 154 47.93 10.01 40.36
N VAL A 155 48.38 9.57 39.18
CA VAL A 155 49.81 9.25 38.91
C VAL A 155 50.73 10.46 39.10
N TRP A 156 50.19 11.66 38.94
CA TRP A 156 50.98 12.89 39.01
C TRP A 156 51.28 13.34 40.44
N HIS A 157 50.71 12.69 41.48
CA HIS A 157 50.87 13.00 42.92
C HIS A 157 51.09 14.49 43.25
N VAL A 158 50.70 15.34 42.35
CA VAL A 158 50.57 16.74 42.66
C VAL A 158 49.36 16.75 43.58
N ALA A 159 49.63 16.87 44.87
CA ALA A 159 48.57 17.01 45.84
C ALA A 159 47.63 18.09 45.32
N PHE A 160 46.42 17.69 44.92
CA PHE A 160 45.37 18.63 44.68
C PHE A 160 44.98 19.19 46.05
N ASP A 161 45.76 20.14 46.51
CA ASP A 161 45.41 20.94 47.67
C ASP A 161 44.06 21.65 47.42
N ALA A 162 43.40 22.08 48.47
CA ALA A 162 42.13 22.80 48.35
C ALA A 162 42.21 23.93 47.31
N ASP A 163 43.33 24.61 47.25
CA ASP A 163 43.60 25.72 46.31
C ASP A 163 43.72 25.24 44.86
N SER A 164 44.33 24.11 44.59
CA SER A 164 44.42 23.51 43.24
C SER A 164 43.07 23.02 42.75
N GLY A 165 42.23 22.48 43.63
CA GLY A 165 40.86 22.10 43.32
C GLY A 165 40.01 23.31 42.92
N VAL A 166 40.11 24.41 43.62
CA VAL A 166 39.43 25.66 43.26
C VAL A 166 39.92 26.20 41.91
N LEU A 167 41.24 26.19 41.67
CA LEU A 167 41.81 26.60 40.37
C LEU A 167 41.30 25.74 39.22
N PHE A 168 41.24 24.41 39.42
CA PHE A 168 40.69 23.47 38.43
C PHE A 168 39.23 23.80 38.08
N GLN A 169 38.39 24.06 39.07
CA GLN A 169 37.00 24.46 38.88
C GLN A 169 36.87 25.85 38.22
N LEU A 170 37.70 26.82 38.57
CA LEU A 170 37.71 28.16 37.94
C LEU A 170 38.04 28.06 36.43
N ILE A 171 39.02 27.22 36.06
CA ILE A 171 39.33 26.95 34.62
C ILE A 171 38.13 26.38 33.91
N ASN A 172 37.49 25.34 34.48
CA ASN A 172 36.29 24.75 33.89
C ASN A 172 35.15 25.75 33.73
N VAL A 173 34.84 26.54 34.76
CA VAL A 173 33.79 27.58 34.71
C VAL A 173 34.11 28.62 33.64
N SER A 174 35.37 29.05 33.52
CA SER A 174 35.80 30.01 32.51
C SER A 174 35.59 29.49 31.09
N VAL A 175 35.98 28.26 30.82
CA VAL A 175 35.77 27.63 29.52
C VAL A 175 34.29 27.41 29.25
N ALA A 176 33.52 26.94 30.24
CA ALA A 176 32.07 26.79 30.13
C ALA A 176 31.37 28.15 29.85
N ALA A 177 31.82 29.24 30.47
CA ALA A 177 31.33 30.59 30.17
C ALA A 177 31.61 30.99 28.73
N GLY A 178 32.82 30.73 28.21
CA GLY A 178 33.16 30.97 26.80
C GLY A 178 32.28 30.20 25.84
N VAL A 179 32.04 28.92 26.15
CA VAL A 179 31.12 28.03 25.35
C VAL A 179 29.70 28.61 25.41
N THR A 180 29.21 28.98 26.58
CA THR A 180 27.85 29.53 26.75
C THR A 180 27.67 30.84 26.00
N VAL A 181 28.68 31.73 26.04
CA VAL A 181 28.68 32.95 25.22
C VAL A 181 28.63 32.64 23.73
N LEU A 182 29.47 31.71 23.27
CA LEU A 182 29.44 31.28 21.86
C LEU A 182 28.06 30.77 21.45
N LEU A 183 27.45 29.89 22.23
CA LEU A 183 26.11 29.37 21.96
C LEU A 183 25.05 30.49 22.02
N THR A 184 25.21 31.46 22.90
CA THR A 184 24.34 32.67 22.98
C THR A 184 24.40 33.46 21.66
N VAL A 185 25.60 33.72 21.16
CA VAL A 185 25.78 34.45 19.91
C VAL A 185 25.13 33.68 18.73
N LEU A 186 25.28 32.37 18.71
CA LEU A 186 24.65 31.52 17.69
C LEU A 186 23.11 31.52 17.80
N ALA A 187 22.57 31.45 19.02
CA ALA A 187 21.13 31.50 19.27
C ALA A 187 20.50 32.84 18.84
N VAL A 188 21.21 33.93 19.04
CA VAL A 188 20.76 35.28 18.62
C VAL A 188 20.88 35.47 17.10
N ARG A 189 21.96 34.96 16.47
CA ARG A 189 22.24 35.15 15.04
C ARG A 189 21.47 34.15 14.12
N GLY A 190 20.37 33.57 14.56
CA GLY A 190 19.52 32.72 13.75
C GLY A 190 19.40 31.29 14.24
N GLY A 191 19.67 31.02 15.51
CA GLY A 191 19.40 29.74 16.14
C GLY A 191 17.91 29.53 16.36
N GLY A 192 17.47 28.24 16.30
CA GLY A 192 16.10 27.83 16.59
C GLY A 192 15.64 28.21 18.00
N THR A 193 14.33 28.14 18.25
CA THR A 193 13.73 28.39 19.56
C THR A 193 14.31 27.45 20.62
N GLU A 194 14.61 26.21 20.23
CA GLU A 194 15.18 25.19 21.09
C GLU A 194 16.58 25.58 21.60
N LEU A 195 17.44 26.07 20.69
CA LEU A 195 18.77 26.52 21.08
C LEU A 195 18.70 27.68 22.08
N ARG A 196 17.73 28.58 21.92
CA ARG A 196 17.51 29.69 22.88
C ARG A 196 17.14 29.20 24.27
N VAL A 197 16.24 28.18 24.34
CA VAL A 197 15.83 27.55 25.61
C VAL A 197 17.04 26.87 26.28
N ILE A 198 17.86 26.15 25.51
CA ILE A 198 19.07 25.49 26.01
C ILE A 198 20.06 26.56 26.56
N VAL A 199 20.28 27.67 25.86
CA VAL A 199 21.17 28.72 26.25
C VAL A 199 20.70 29.40 27.55
N VAL A 200 19.40 29.65 27.70
CA VAL A 200 18.86 30.21 28.97
C VAL A 200 19.10 29.22 30.11
N ALA A 201 18.85 27.92 29.92
CA ALA A 201 19.12 26.93 30.96
C ALA A 201 20.61 26.80 31.29
N LEU A 202 21.51 26.96 30.28
CA LEU A 202 22.96 27.01 30.51
C LEU A 202 23.39 28.21 31.36
N TRP A 203 22.82 29.38 31.10
CA TRP A 203 23.11 30.55 31.94
C TRP A 203 22.66 30.37 33.40
N LEU A 204 21.49 29.76 33.63
CA LEU A 204 21.00 29.40 34.96
C LEU A 204 21.92 28.38 35.64
N ALA A 205 22.36 27.34 34.92
CA ALA A 205 23.32 26.40 35.46
C ALA A 205 24.69 27.01 35.74
N MET A 206 25.14 27.95 34.89
CA MET A 206 26.37 28.76 35.12
C MET A 206 26.29 29.60 36.35
N LEU A 207 25.18 30.29 36.61
CA LEU A 207 24.97 31.08 37.82
C LEU A 207 24.97 30.20 39.07
N ALA A 208 24.32 29.00 38.98
CA ALA A 208 24.37 28.02 40.08
C ALA A 208 25.79 27.51 40.35
N GLY A 209 26.54 27.20 39.25
CA GLY A 209 27.93 26.75 39.36
C GLY A 209 28.86 27.84 39.95
N ALA A 210 28.67 29.13 39.56
CA ALA A 210 29.42 30.24 40.08
C ALA A 210 29.16 30.43 41.60
N HIS A 211 27.88 30.29 42.02
CA HIS A 211 27.50 30.28 43.43
C HIS A 211 28.22 29.14 44.20
N ASP A 212 28.26 27.96 43.66
CA ASP A 212 28.84 26.79 44.31
C ASP A 212 30.38 26.90 44.39
N VAL A 213 31.02 27.53 43.39
CA VAL A 213 32.46 27.85 43.46
C VAL A 213 32.72 28.93 44.53
N ALA A 214 31.87 29.93 44.66
CA ALA A 214 31.97 30.93 45.72
C ALA A 214 31.77 30.34 47.12
N LEU A 215 30.89 29.30 47.22
CA LEU A 215 30.70 28.54 48.45
C LEU A 215 31.96 27.71 48.79
N LEU A 216 32.58 27.05 47.81
CA LEU A 216 33.86 26.34 47.99
C LEU A 216 35.01 27.27 48.38
N ALA A 217 35.04 28.47 47.80
CA ALA A 217 36.01 29.51 48.12
C ALA A 217 35.70 30.22 49.46
N GLN A 218 34.71 29.76 50.22
CA GLN A 218 34.28 30.32 51.51
C GLN A 218 33.85 31.79 51.45
N GLN A 219 33.50 32.29 50.28
CA GLN A 219 32.97 33.64 50.09
C GLN A 219 31.47 33.75 50.44
N VAL A 220 30.79 32.62 50.48
CA VAL A 220 29.36 32.47 50.83
C VAL A 220 29.30 31.60 52.10
N SER A 221 28.28 31.78 52.91
CA SER A 221 28.07 31.02 54.14
C SER A 221 28.03 29.51 53.87
N ILE A 222 28.73 28.70 54.65
CA ILE A 222 28.74 27.23 54.63
C ILE A 222 27.35 26.64 54.85
N GLU A 223 26.41 27.42 55.39
CA GLU A 223 25.00 27.00 55.53
C GLU A 223 24.21 27.06 54.24
N SER A 224 24.76 27.68 53.18
CA SER A 224 24.12 27.78 51.87
C SER A 224 23.98 26.42 51.20
N VAL A 225 23.00 26.32 50.33
CA VAL A 225 22.68 25.10 49.56
C VAL A 225 23.52 25.12 48.28
N TYR A 226 24.06 23.97 47.89
CA TYR A 226 24.64 23.79 46.54
C TYR A 226 23.52 23.91 45.50
N LEU A 227 23.65 24.85 44.58
CA LEU A 227 22.63 25.17 43.57
C LEU A 227 22.81 24.38 42.26
N LEU A 228 24.00 23.91 41.97
CA LEU A 228 24.32 23.22 40.73
C LEU A 228 23.46 21.96 40.48
N PRO A 229 23.16 21.10 41.48
CA PRO A 229 22.28 19.96 41.30
C PRO A 229 20.89 20.31 40.78
N TYR A 230 20.37 21.49 41.17
CA TYR A 230 19.07 22.00 40.75
C TYR A 230 19.13 22.64 39.35
N GLY A 231 20.20 23.45 39.10
CA GLY A 231 20.45 24.02 37.78
C GLY A 231 20.58 22.96 36.67
N THR A 232 21.17 21.83 37.03
CA THR A 232 21.32 20.71 36.10
C THR A 232 19.98 20.04 35.72
N LEU A 233 19.08 19.88 36.68
CA LEU A 233 17.73 19.36 36.39
C LEU A 233 17.00 20.25 35.40
N LEU A 234 17.10 21.61 35.58
CA LEU A 234 16.54 22.57 34.64
C LEU A 234 17.15 22.43 33.24
N LEU A 235 18.46 22.28 33.17
CA LEU A 235 19.16 22.08 31.89
C LEU A 235 18.73 20.81 31.17
N PHE A 236 18.63 19.70 31.90
CA PHE A 236 18.17 18.46 31.30
C PHE A 236 16.69 18.50 30.97
N ALA A 237 15.85 19.19 31.72
CA ALA A 237 14.47 19.48 31.35
C ALA A 237 14.38 20.28 30.02
N ALA A 238 15.26 21.25 29.84
CA ALA A 238 15.38 22.01 28.59
C ALA A 238 15.80 21.08 27.41
N PHE A 239 16.74 20.16 27.63
CA PHE A 239 17.12 19.16 26.62
C PHE A 239 15.96 18.22 26.24
N LEU A 240 15.23 17.74 27.24
CA LEU A 240 14.06 16.91 27.04
C LEU A 240 12.99 17.65 26.23
N MET A 241 12.71 18.90 26.59
CA MET A 241 11.77 19.78 25.91
C MET A 241 12.20 20.03 24.45
N ALA A 242 13.49 20.29 24.23
CA ALA A 242 14.03 20.49 22.89
C ALA A 242 13.88 19.22 22.02
N LEU A 243 14.23 18.04 22.56
CA LEU A 243 14.08 16.76 21.88
C LEU A 243 12.60 16.45 21.60
N GLN A 244 11.71 16.69 22.57
CA GLN A 244 10.28 16.49 22.39
C GLN A 244 9.71 17.35 21.25
N ARG A 245 10.05 18.67 21.24
CA ARG A 245 9.62 19.57 20.15
C ARG A 245 10.11 19.12 18.78
N ARG A 246 11.37 18.71 18.70
CA ARG A 246 11.93 18.18 17.46
C ARG A 246 11.20 16.93 17.00
N TYR A 247 10.88 16.03 17.93
CA TYR A 247 10.16 14.79 17.63
C TYR A 247 8.73 15.07 17.15
N VAL A 248 8.00 15.95 17.86
CA VAL A 248 6.65 16.37 17.46
C VAL A 248 6.68 17.03 16.09
N GLY A 249 7.59 17.98 15.86
CA GLY A 249 7.71 18.63 14.55
C GLY A 249 8.07 17.66 13.41
N ALA A 250 8.82 16.58 13.67
CA ALA A 250 9.09 15.53 12.69
C ALA A 250 7.83 14.70 12.40
N ILE A 251 7.00 14.41 13.40
CA ILE A 251 5.71 13.73 13.22
C ILE A 251 4.78 14.59 12.37
N ASP A 252 4.61 15.86 12.71
CA ASP A 252 3.74 16.79 11.97
C ASP A 252 4.15 16.88 10.48
N GLN A 253 5.47 16.86 10.21
CA GLN A 253 5.97 16.83 8.83
C GLN A 253 5.59 15.53 8.11
N VAL A 254 5.71 14.38 8.78
CA VAL A 254 5.34 13.07 8.19
C VAL A 254 3.84 13.01 7.94
N GLU A 255 3.02 13.51 8.86
CA GLU A 255 1.55 13.56 8.68
C GLU A 255 1.20 14.44 7.48
N THR A 256 1.78 15.64 7.38
CA THR A 256 1.55 16.53 6.24
C THR A 256 1.96 15.90 4.91
N VAL A 257 3.09 15.19 4.87
CA VAL A 257 3.54 14.48 3.66
C VAL A 257 2.59 13.33 3.32
N ASN A 258 2.11 12.59 4.31
CA ASN A 258 1.14 11.51 4.10
C ASN A 258 -0.18 12.04 3.54
N ASP A 259 -0.72 13.14 4.08
CA ASP A 259 -1.95 13.76 3.59
C ASP A 259 -1.82 14.17 2.11
N VAL A 260 -0.69 14.82 1.76
CA VAL A 260 -0.41 15.19 0.37
C VAL A 260 -0.27 13.96 -0.54
N LEU A 261 0.33 12.88 -0.02
CA LEU A 261 0.50 11.64 -0.77
C LEU A 261 -0.84 10.95 -1.02
N GLU A 262 -1.70 10.87 0.01
CA GLU A 262 -3.05 10.32 -0.10
C GLU A 262 -3.90 11.08 -1.12
N GLN A 263 -3.84 12.42 -1.08
CA GLN A 263 -4.53 13.26 -2.06
C GLN A 263 -4.05 12.98 -3.49
N ARG A 264 -2.73 12.89 -3.71
CA ARG A 264 -2.16 12.56 -5.02
C ARG A 264 -2.54 11.17 -5.48
N LEU A 265 -2.60 10.20 -4.58
CA LEU A 265 -3.04 8.84 -4.90
C LEU A 265 -4.50 8.83 -5.36
N ALA A 266 -5.38 9.53 -4.65
CA ALA A 266 -6.79 9.67 -5.03
C ALA A 266 -6.96 10.34 -6.41
N GLU A 267 -6.23 11.42 -6.68
CA GLU A 267 -6.20 12.07 -7.99
C GLU A 267 -5.74 11.15 -9.11
N ARG A 268 -4.69 10.37 -8.86
CA ARG A 268 -4.17 9.40 -9.84
C ARG A 268 -5.11 8.24 -10.08
N GLN A 269 -5.82 7.77 -9.05
CA GLN A 269 -6.83 6.72 -9.21
C GLN A 269 -7.98 7.19 -10.11
N THR A 270 -8.51 8.38 -9.85
CA THR A 270 -9.59 8.94 -10.69
C THR A 270 -9.15 9.17 -12.15
N GLU A 271 -7.90 9.61 -12.35
CA GLU A 271 -7.33 9.76 -13.69
C GLU A 271 -7.21 8.41 -14.42
N LEU A 272 -6.73 7.38 -13.70
CA LEU A 272 -6.59 6.03 -14.24
C LEU A 272 -7.95 5.41 -14.59
N GLU A 273 -8.94 5.56 -13.73
CA GLU A 273 -10.31 5.09 -13.98
C GLU A 273 -10.91 5.75 -15.22
N ALA A 274 -10.76 7.08 -15.36
CA ALA A 274 -11.22 7.80 -16.54
C ALA A 274 -10.52 7.32 -17.82
N LYS A 275 -9.20 7.07 -17.77
CA LYS A 275 -8.47 6.52 -18.91
C LYS A 275 -8.91 5.10 -19.24
N HIS A 276 -9.14 4.27 -18.23
CA HIS A 276 -9.60 2.89 -18.43
C HIS A 276 -10.98 2.86 -19.09
N GLN A 277 -11.93 3.69 -18.64
CA GLN A 277 -13.23 3.80 -19.27
C GLN A 277 -13.13 4.22 -20.75
N ARG A 278 -12.31 5.20 -21.07
CA ARG A 278 -12.07 5.61 -22.47
C ARG A 278 -11.50 4.48 -23.32
N LEU A 279 -10.55 3.71 -22.76
CA LEU A 279 -10.00 2.56 -23.48
C LEU A 279 -11.05 1.48 -23.77
N LEU A 280 -11.91 1.20 -22.80
CA LEU A 280 -13.02 0.25 -22.98
C LEU A 280 -14.00 0.72 -24.08
N GLU A 281 -14.33 2.01 -24.11
CA GLU A 281 -15.18 2.57 -25.15
C GLU A 281 -14.55 2.44 -26.56
N VAL A 282 -13.27 2.75 -26.69
CA VAL A 282 -12.54 2.62 -27.95
C VAL A 282 -12.46 1.15 -28.39
N GLN A 283 -12.17 0.22 -27.46
CA GLN A 283 -12.13 -1.20 -27.76
C GLN A 283 -13.49 -1.74 -28.23
N ARG A 284 -14.59 -1.33 -27.56
CA ARG A 284 -15.96 -1.68 -28.00
C ARG A 284 -16.24 -1.15 -29.38
N GLY A 285 -15.88 0.10 -29.66
CA GLY A 285 -16.04 0.70 -30.98
C GLY A 285 -15.25 -0.06 -32.06
N GLN A 286 -14.03 -0.44 -31.79
CA GLN A 286 -13.20 -1.24 -32.71
C GLN A 286 -13.77 -2.64 -32.95
N ALA A 287 -14.23 -3.31 -31.89
CA ALA A 287 -14.85 -4.62 -32.02
C ALA A 287 -16.10 -4.59 -32.93
N LEU A 288 -16.97 -3.59 -32.75
CA LEU A 288 -18.14 -3.39 -33.61
C LEU A 288 -17.77 -3.11 -35.07
N LEU A 289 -16.72 -2.33 -35.31
CA LEU A 289 -16.24 -2.05 -36.68
C LEU A 289 -15.67 -3.32 -37.35
N LEU A 290 -14.90 -4.11 -36.62
CA LEU A 290 -14.35 -5.36 -37.11
C LEU A 290 -15.46 -6.37 -37.46
N GLU A 291 -16.47 -6.47 -36.59
CA GLU A 291 -17.62 -7.35 -36.83
C GLU A 291 -18.42 -6.87 -38.05
N ARG A 292 -18.66 -5.58 -38.18
CA ARG A 292 -19.32 -5.02 -39.39
C ARG A 292 -18.51 -5.32 -40.68
N GLN A 293 -17.18 -5.18 -40.61
CA GLN A 293 -16.34 -5.54 -41.77
C GLN A 293 -16.39 -7.03 -42.12
N ARG A 294 -16.44 -7.91 -41.09
CA ARG A 294 -16.59 -9.35 -41.30
C ARG A 294 -17.90 -9.68 -41.97
N LEU A 295 -19.00 -9.14 -41.43
CA LEU A 295 -20.34 -9.34 -42.02
C LEU A 295 -20.42 -8.82 -43.47
N MET A 296 -19.85 -7.66 -43.76
CA MET A 296 -19.78 -7.12 -45.12
C MET A 296 -18.99 -8.07 -46.07
N ARG A 297 -17.92 -8.68 -45.62
CA ARG A 297 -17.11 -9.60 -46.39
C ARG A 297 -17.88 -10.90 -46.68
N ASP A 298 -18.52 -11.48 -45.65
CA ASP A 298 -19.34 -12.67 -45.78
C ASP A 298 -20.54 -12.42 -46.70
N MET A 299 -21.14 -11.22 -46.68
CA MET A 299 -22.16 -10.81 -47.66
C MET A 299 -21.62 -10.73 -49.08
N HIS A 300 -20.47 -10.09 -49.29
CA HIS A 300 -19.87 -9.94 -50.59
C HIS A 300 -19.51 -11.28 -51.23
N ASP A 301 -18.96 -12.20 -50.45
CA ASP A 301 -18.52 -13.52 -50.94
C ASP A 301 -19.73 -14.44 -51.21
N GLY A 302 -20.78 -14.33 -50.42
CA GLY A 302 -22.00 -15.14 -50.61
C GLY A 302 -22.87 -14.63 -51.77
N LEU A 303 -23.24 -13.37 -51.77
CA LEU A 303 -24.12 -12.78 -52.77
C LEU A 303 -23.38 -12.44 -54.06
N GLY A 304 -22.14 -11.94 -53.94
CA GLY A 304 -21.36 -11.56 -55.10
C GLY A 304 -21.03 -12.75 -56.01
N SER A 305 -20.68 -13.90 -55.44
CA SER A 305 -20.41 -15.11 -56.19
C SER A 305 -21.66 -15.68 -56.89
N SER A 306 -22.82 -15.60 -56.21
CA SER A 306 -24.11 -16.06 -56.77
C SER A 306 -24.57 -15.15 -57.93
N LEU A 307 -24.51 -13.83 -57.76
CA LEU A 307 -24.84 -12.85 -58.80
C LEU A 307 -23.89 -12.94 -59.99
N MET A 308 -22.57 -13.16 -59.78
CA MET A 308 -21.60 -13.24 -60.84
C MET A 308 -21.75 -14.53 -61.64
N SER A 309 -21.97 -15.66 -60.97
CA SER A 309 -22.30 -16.94 -61.66
C SER A 309 -23.57 -16.82 -62.49
N SER A 310 -24.48 -16.09 -62.01
CA SER A 310 -25.78 -15.82 -62.64
C SER A 310 -25.65 -14.93 -63.86
N LEU A 311 -24.87 -13.86 -63.76
CA LEU A 311 -24.54 -12.95 -64.86
C LEU A 311 -23.89 -13.71 -66.04
N VAL A 312 -22.90 -14.56 -65.73
CA VAL A 312 -22.22 -15.37 -66.74
C VAL A 312 -23.19 -16.33 -67.48
N MET A 313 -24.16 -16.93 -66.76
CA MET A 313 -25.15 -17.79 -67.40
C MET A 313 -26.14 -17.02 -68.33
N VAL A 314 -26.49 -15.77 -67.93
CA VAL A 314 -27.32 -14.88 -68.77
C VAL A 314 -26.52 -14.43 -70.01
N GLU A 315 -25.29 -14.03 -69.88
CA GLU A 315 -24.41 -13.60 -70.97
C GLU A 315 -24.15 -14.73 -71.99
N GLN A 316 -24.06 -15.95 -71.52
CA GLN A 316 -23.88 -17.14 -72.38
C GLN A 316 -25.16 -17.59 -73.11
N GLY A 317 -26.28 -16.89 -72.92
CA GLY A 317 -27.55 -17.23 -73.59
C GLY A 317 -28.23 -18.54 -73.12
N HIS A 318 -27.77 -19.04 -71.95
CA HIS A 318 -28.29 -20.30 -71.40
C HIS A 318 -29.52 -20.13 -70.51
N MET A 319 -30.08 -18.90 -70.38
CA MET A 319 -31.23 -18.61 -69.57
C MET A 319 -32.29 -17.80 -70.32
N ASP A 320 -33.53 -18.21 -70.18
CA ASP A 320 -34.66 -17.39 -70.65
C ASP A 320 -35.01 -16.30 -69.60
N MET A 321 -35.84 -15.28 -70.04
CA MET A 321 -36.26 -14.18 -69.18
C MET A 321 -37.02 -14.62 -67.92
N GLY A 322 -37.68 -15.77 -67.96
CA GLY A 322 -38.38 -16.34 -66.82
C GLY A 322 -37.40 -16.87 -65.77
N GLN A 323 -36.34 -17.54 -66.24
CA GLN A 323 -35.25 -18.06 -65.36
C GLN A 323 -34.46 -16.92 -64.73
N VAL A 324 -34.18 -15.80 -65.45
CA VAL A 324 -33.53 -14.62 -64.91
C VAL A 324 -34.40 -13.99 -63.82
N GLY A 325 -35.74 -13.89 -64.02
CA GLY A 325 -36.66 -13.40 -63.03
C GLY A 325 -36.73 -14.24 -61.76
N LEU A 326 -36.65 -15.57 -61.88
CA LEU A 326 -36.57 -16.47 -60.73
C LEU A 326 -35.28 -16.28 -59.93
N MET A 327 -34.16 -16.16 -60.58
CA MET A 327 -32.87 -16.01 -59.99
C MET A 327 -32.67 -14.67 -59.27
N LEU A 328 -33.15 -13.54 -59.86
CA LEU A 328 -33.17 -12.25 -59.21
C LEU A 328 -34.01 -12.27 -57.93
N ARG A 329 -35.12 -13.02 -57.93
CA ARG A 329 -35.93 -13.24 -56.73
C ARG A 329 -35.16 -14.04 -55.66
N GLU A 330 -34.44 -15.07 -56.05
CA GLU A 330 -33.57 -15.85 -55.12
C GLU A 330 -32.51 -14.94 -54.51
N CYS A 331 -31.85 -14.08 -55.29
CA CYS A 331 -30.86 -13.11 -54.78
C CYS A 331 -31.46 -12.10 -53.80
N VAL A 332 -32.67 -11.58 -54.11
CA VAL A 332 -33.39 -10.68 -53.21
C VAL A 332 -33.78 -11.39 -51.90
N ASP A 333 -34.22 -12.63 -51.98
CA ASP A 333 -34.56 -13.42 -50.81
C ASP A 333 -33.32 -13.74 -49.96
N ASP A 334 -32.16 -14.01 -50.55
CA ASP A 334 -30.87 -14.19 -49.87
C ASP A 334 -30.40 -12.93 -49.20
N LEU A 335 -30.54 -11.75 -49.85
CA LEU A 335 -30.19 -10.48 -49.26
C LEU A 335 -31.06 -10.17 -48.02
N ARG A 336 -32.36 -10.46 -48.11
CA ARG A 336 -33.28 -10.32 -46.99
C ARG A 336 -32.93 -11.24 -45.82
N LEU A 337 -32.53 -12.48 -46.08
CA LEU A 337 -32.07 -13.41 -45.04
C LEU A 337 -30.86 -12.88 -44.29
N VAL A 338 -29.93 -12.25 -44.98
CA VAL A 338 -28.76 -11.61 -44.34
C VAL A 338 -29.21 -10.45 -43.51
N VAL A 339 -30.10 -9.56 -44.00
CA VAL A 339 -30.59 -8.44 -43.23
C VAL A 339 -31.32 -8.90 -41.96
N ASP A 340 -32.15 -9.92 -42.06
CA ASP A 340 -32.90 -10.46 -40.93
C ASP A 340 -32.00 -11.18 -39.92
N SER A 341 -30.88 -11.81 -40.37
CA SER A 341 -29.91 -12.39 -39.45
C SER A 341 -29.12 -11.34 -38.64
N LEU A 342 -29.17 -10.07 -39.04
CA LEU A 342 -28.56 -8.93 -38.34
C LEU A 342 -29.49 -8.30 -37.30
N GLU A 343 -30.79 -8.61 -37.33
CA GLU A 343 -31.69 -8.20 -36.26
C GLU A 343 -31.31 -8.91 -34.94
N PRO A 344 -31.37 -8.23 -33.82
CA PRO A 344 -31.08 -8.85 -32.53
C PRO A 344 -32.14 -9.93 -32.21
N ILE A 345 -31.78 -11.18 -32.32
CA ILE A 345 -32.68 -12.35 -32.15
C ILE A 345 -32.71 -12.81 -30.69
N GLU A 346 -32.00 -12.16 -29.78
CA GLU A 346 -31.90 -12.51 -28.35
C GLU A 346 -31.71 -14.01 -28.10
N HIS A 347 -31.01 -14.72 -29.03
CA HIS A 347 -30.79 -16.17 -29.01
C HIS A 347 -32.05 -17.05 -29.11
N ASP A 348 -33.17 -16.48 -29.53
CA ASP A 348 -34.48 -17.14 -29.62
C ASP A 348 -34.65 -17.85 -30.99
N LEU A 349 -34.54 -19.19 -30.96
CA LEU A 349 -34.74 -20.05 -32.12
C LEU A 349 -36.17 -19.92 -32.69
N ILE A 350 -37.19 -19.78 -31.83
CA ILE A 350 -38.61 -19.80 -32.24
C ILE A 350 -38.92 -18.50 -32.96
N LEU A 351 -38.43 -17.37 -32.46
CA LEU A 351 -38.61 -16.06 -33.09
C LEU A 351 -37.97 -16.04 -34.50
N LEU A 352 -36.74 -16.61 -34.60
CA LEU A 352 -36.04 -16.76 -35.88
C LEU A 352 -36.84 -17.59 -36.90
N LEU A 353 -37.38 -18.72 -36.50
CA LEU A 353 -38.17 -19.61 -37.39
C LEU A 353 -39.57 -19.03 -37.72
N ALA A 354 -40.15 -18.26 -36.80
CA ALA A 354 -41.42 -17.55 -37.02
C ALA A 354 -41.32 -16.51 -38.16
N SER A 355 -40.20 -15.77 -38.19
CA SER A 355 -39.93 -14.82 -39.28
C SER A 355 -39.85 -15.51 -40.65
N LEU A 356 -39.18 -16.67 -40.67
CA LEU A 356 -39.10 -17.51 -41.87
C LEU A 356 -40.45 -18.08 -42.32
N ARG A 357 -41.26 -18.56 -41.35
CA ARG A 357 -42.64 -19.04 -41.63
C ARG A 357 -43.50 -17.97 -42.31
N HIS A 358 -43.47 -16.75 -41.78
CA HIS A 358 -44.26 -15.66 -42.32
C HIS A 358 -43.97 -15.38 -43.82
N ARG A 359 -42.71 -15.56 -44.21
CA ARG A 359 -42.27 -15.28 -45.60
C ARG A 359 -42.48 -16.48 -46.54
N LEU A 360 -42.12 -17.67 -46.13
CA LEU A 360 -42.19 -18.87 -46.97
C LEU A 360 -43.58 -19.44 -46.99
N GLY A 361 -44.41 -19.21 -45.97
CA GLY A 361 -45.78 -19.70 -45.91
C GLY A 361 -46.60 -19.31 -47.14
N ARG A 362 -46.57 -18.08 -47.55
CA ARG A 362 -47.25 -17.61 -48.76
C ARG A 362 -46.76 -18.25 -50.05
N ARG A 363 -45.48 -18.61 -50.11
CA ARG A 363 -44.87 -19.33 -51.26
C ARG A 363 -45.29 -20.81 -51.32
N LEU A 364 -45.38 -21.43 -50.19
CA LEU A 364 -45.82 -22.82 -50.02
C LEU A 364 -47.32 -22.95 -50.35
N GLU A 365 -48.14 -22.01 -49.85
CA GLU A 365 -49.59 -21.94 -50.19
C GLU A 365 -49.81 -21.69 -51.65
N ALA A 366 -49.08 -20.78 -52.31
CA ALA A 366 -49.17 -20.50 -53.76
C ALA A 366 -48.72 -21.74 -54.61
N ALA A 367 -47.88 -22.59 -54.07
CA ALA A 367 -47.47 -23.86 -54.67
C ALA A 367 -48.48 -25.00 -54.39
N GLY A 368 -49.55 -24.76 -53.63
CA GLY A 368 -50.55 -25.73 -53.26
C GLY A 368 -50.15 -26.67 -52.14
N LEU A 369 -49.11 -26.35 -51.40
CA LEU A 369 -48.61 -27.11 -50.25
C LEU A 369 -49.29 -26.69 -48.96
N ILE A 370 -49.85 -27.64 -48.22
CA ILE A 370 -50.40 -27.43 -46.87
C ILE A 370 -49.26 -27.54 -45.84
N LEU A 371 -48.95 -26.43 -45.19
CA LEU A 371 -47.92 -26.41 -44.14
C LEU A 371 -48.52 -26.71 -42.75
N ILE A 372 -48.11 -27.81 -42.14
CA ILE A 372 -48.43 -28.15 -40.76
C ILE A 372 -47.25 -27.74 -39.90
N TRP A 373 -47.46 -26.68 -39.08
CA TRP A 373 -46.45 -26.08 -38.23
C TRP A 373 -46.66 -26.49 -36.80
N GLN A 374 -45.70 -27.22 -36.22
CA GLN A 374 -45.72 -27.76 -34.86
C GLN A 374 -44.41 -27.41 -34.17
N VAL A 375 -44.46 -26.42 -33.28
CA VAL A 375 -43.27 -25.92 -32.57
C VAL A 375 -43.54 -25.94 -31.09
N GLU A 376 -42.71 -26.66 -30.37
CA GLU A 376 -42.69 -26.68 -28.90
C GLU A 376 -41.94 -25.44 -28.34
N ASP A 377 -42.15 -25.14 -27.09
CA ASP A 377 -41.39 -24.09 -26.37
C ASP A 377 -39.97 -24.55 -26.16
N ILE A 378 -39.00 -23.84 -26.76
CA ILE A 378 -37.57 -24.14 -26.70
C ILE A 378 -36.88 -22.99 -25.94
N PRO A 379 -36.06 -23.28 -24.93
CA PRO A 379 -35.31 -22.25 -24.25
C PRO A 379 -34.34 -21.53 -25.22
N PRO A 380 -34.01 -20.27 -24.97
CA PRO A 380 -33.00 -19.56 -25.75
C PRO A 380 -31.70 -20.35 -25.88
N LEU A 381 -31.12 -20.34 -27.07
CA LEU A 381 -29.85 -21.04 -27.37
C LEU A 381 -28.70 -20.04 -27.28
N PRO A 382 -27.89 -20.02 -26.17
CA PRO A 382 -26.88 -19.00 -25.95
C PRO A 382 -25.83 -18.86 -27.06
N TRP A 383 -25.64 -19.91 -27.83
CA TRP A 383 -24.69 -19.97 -28.96
C TRP A 383 -25.27 -19.47 -30.28
N LEU A 384 -26.59 -19.25 -30.39
CA LEU A 384 -27.26 -18.84 -31.61
C LEU A 384 -27.01 -17.32 -31.86
N GLU A 385 -25.85 -17.06 -32.40
CA GLU A 385 -25.45 -15.70 -32.81
C GLU A 385 -25.86 -15.43 -34.27
N PRO A 386 -25.80 -14.18 -34.77
CA PRO A 386 -26.20 -13.84 -36.13
C PRO A 386 -25.61 -14.70 -37.25
N PRO A 387 -24.32 -15.11 -37.20
CA PRO A 387 -23.77 -16.04 -38.21
C PRO A 387 -24.41 -17.41 -38.16
N ASP A 388 -24.67 -17.95 -36.96
CA ASP A 388 -25.33 -19.24 -36.79
C ASP A 388 -26.79 -19.17 -37.21
N ALA A 389 -27.50 -18.10 -36.87
CA ALA A 389 -28.86 -17.84 -37.34
C ALA A 389 -28.95 -17.82 -38.86
N LEU A 390 -28.01 -17.17 -39.54
CA LEU A 390 -27.96 -17.17 -41.01
C LEU A 390 -27.75 -18.59 -41.58
N HIS A 391 -26.85 -19.38 -41.00
CA HIS A 391 -26.64 -20.76 -41.42
C HIS A 391 -27.89 -21.60 -41.22
N LEU A 392 -28.60 -21.43 -40.12
CA LEU A 392 -29.83 -22.14 -39.83
C LEU A 392 -30.96 -21.74 -40.79
N LEU A 393 -31.18 -20.45 -41.04
CA LEU A 393 -32.18 -19.96 -41.98
C LEU A 393 -31.91 -20.48 -43.38
N ARG A 394 -30.68 -20.45 -43.85
CA ARG A 394 -30.28 -21.03 -45.16
C ARG A 394 -30.46 -22.53 -45.23
N PHE A 395 -30.24 -23.25 -44.10
CA PHE A 395 -30.50 -24.67 -44.02
C PHE A 395 -31.99 -24.97 -44.24
N VAL A 396 -32.87 -24.30 -43.49
CA VAL A 396 -34.31 -24.49 -43.60
C VAL A 396 -34.83 -24.11 -45.01
N GLN A 397 -34.35 -22.98 -45.54
CA GLN A 397 -34.71 -22.49 -46.88
C GLN A 397 -34.33 -23.49 -47.94
N GLU A 398 -33.14 -24.12 -47.90
CA GLU A 398 -32.68 -25.11 -48.84
C GLU A 398 -33.56 -26.37 -48.82
N VAL A 399 -33.90 -26.85 -47.58
CA VAL A 399 -34.80 -27.99 -47.44
C VAL A 399 -36.16 -27.70 -48.04
N LEU A 400 -36.77 -26.54 -47.74
CA LEU A 400 -38.06 -26.15 -48.28
C LEU A 400 -38.02 -25.93 -49.80
N THR A 401 -36.93 -25.43 -50.35
CA THR A 401 -36.70 -25.31 -51.79
C THR A 401 -36.62 -26.65 -52.47
N ASN A 402 -35.95 -27.61 -51.83
CA ASN A 402 -35.85 -28.98 -52.34
C ASN A 402 -37.24 -29.68 -52.39
N VAL A 403 -38.07 -29.45 -51.37
CA VAL A 403 -39.48 -29.93 -51.40
C VAL A 403 -40.26 -29.34 -52.55
N LEU A 404 -40.19 -27.99 -52.72
CA LEU A 404 -40.88 -27.31 -53.81
C LEU A 404 -40.45 -27.73 -55.20
N LYS A 405 -39.11 -27.93 -55.39
CA LYS A 405 -38.55 -28.29 -56.71
C LYS A 405 -38.70 -29.76 -57.07
N HIS A 406 -38.68 -30.66 -56.05
CA HIS A 406 -38.47 -32.09 -56.31
C HIS A 406 -39.53 -33.04 -55.74
N ALA A 407 -40.24 -32.63 -54.62
CA ALA A 407 -41.08 -33.59 -53.91
C ALA A 407 -42.45 -33.86 -54.57
N ARG A 408 -43.05 -32.93 -55.30
CA ARG A 408 -44.46 -32.96 -55.73
C ARG A 408 -45.41 -33.34 -54.58
N ALA A 409 -45.10 -32.82 -53.38
CA ALA A 409 -45.85 -33.06 -52.16
C ALA A 409 -47.12 -32.23 -52.08
N ARG A 410 -48.11 -32.68 -51.32
CA ARG A 410 -49.34 -31.95 -51.01
C ARG A 410 -49.29 -31.39 -49.58
N GLN A 411 -48.49 -32.01 -48.70
CA GLN A 411 -48.41 -31.67 -47.31
C GLN A 411 -46.95 -31.63 -46.85
N LEU A 412 -46.63 -30.64 -46.01
CA LEU A 412 -45.34 -30.43 -45.39
C LEU A 412 -45.52 -30.29 -43.88
N VAL A 413 -44.88 -31.18 -43.10
CA VAL A 413 -44.82 -31.09 -41.63
C VAL A 413 -43.52 -30.46 -41.24
N PHE A 414 -43.61 -29.34 -40.55
CA PHE A 414 -42.48 -28.69 -39.89
C PHE A 414 -42.65 -28.80 -38.40
N ARG A 415 -41.74 -29.51 -37.72
CA ARG A 415 -41.80 -29.74 -36.28
C ARG A 415 -40.51 -29.34 -35.63
N VAL A 416 -40.59 -28.62 -34.49
CA VAL A 416 -39.45 -28.34 -33.59
C VAL A 416 -39.84 -28.93 -32.25
N SER A 417 -39.00 -29.81 -31.72
CA SER A 417 -39.21 -30.45 -30.43
C SER A 417 -37.92 -30.51 -29.63
N ARG A 418 -38.06 -30.52 -28.32
CA ARG A 418 -36.96 -30.81 -27.42
C ARG A 418 -36.92 -32.33 -27.19
N GLU A 419 -35.81 -32.97 -27.51
CA GLU A 419 -35.60 -34.37 -27.23
C GLU A 419 -34.56 -34.53 -26.11
N VAL A 420 -34.93 -35.28 -25.07
CA VAL A 420 -34.03 -35.68 -24.00
C VAL A 420 -33.43 -37.00 -24.44
N PRO A 421 -32.11 -37.15 -24.47
CA PRO A 421 -31.48 -38.43 -24.82
C PRO A 421 -31.94 -39.54 -23.87
N GLU A 422 -32.24 -40.72 -24.39
CA GLU A 422 -32.41 -41.92 -23.55
C GLU A 422 -31.13 -42.15 -22.73
N ALA A 423 -31.28 -42.63 -21.51
CA ALA A 423 -30.23 -42.77 -20.52
C ALA A 423 -28.98 -43.45 -21.08
N GLY A 424 -27.92 -42.70 -21.31
CA GLY A 424 -26.61 -43.20 -21.79
C GLY A 424 -25.99 -42.45 -22.97
N ALA A 425 -26.68 -41.53 -23.63
CA ALA A 425 -26.15 -40.71 -24.72
C ALA A 425 -26.20 -39.24 -24.38
N GLU A 426 -25.07 -38.56 -24.32
CA GLU A 426 -24.79 -37.16 -24.08
C GLU A 426 -25.68 -36.42 -23.05
N PRO A 427 -25.09 -35.75 -22.00
CA PRO A 427 -25.85 -35.24 -20.85
C PRO A 427 -26.70 -33.99 -21.13
N GLU A 428 -26.67 -33.44 -22.32
CA GLU A 428 -27.33 -32.19 -22.68
C GLU A 428 -28.43 -32.46 -23.71
N GLY A 429 -29.68 -32.03 -23.40
CA GLY A 429 -30.82 -32.17 -24.29
C GLY A 429 -30.55 -31.54 -25.66
N MET A 430 -31.18 -32.11 -26.70
CA MET A 430 -31.04 -31.64 -28.07
C MET A 430 -32.36 -31.06 -28.59
N VAL A 431 -32.27 -30.07 -29.50
CA VAL A 431 -33.39 -29.57 -30.25
C VAL A 431 -33.42 -30.29 -31.60
N ARG A 432 -34.56 -30.89 -31.95
CA ARG A 432 -34.79 -31.47 -33.24
C ARG A 432 -35.68 -30.58 -34.10
N ILE A 433 -35.17 -30.19 -35.25
CA ILE A 433 -35.96 -29.57 -36.34
C ILE A 433 -36.23 -30.65 -37.36
N LEU A 434 -37.48 -31.05 -37.50
CA LEU A 434 -37.95 -32.08 -38.43
C LEU A 434 -38.78 -31.41 -39.51
N ILE A 435 -38.42 -31.71 -40.77
CA ILE A 435 -39.13 -31.27 -41.97
C ILE A 435 -39.46 -32.54 -42.78
N ARG A 436 -40.76 -32.82 -42.94
CA ARG A 436 -41.22 -34.01 -43.64
C ARG A 436 -42.24 -33.64 -44.67
N ASP A 437 -42.05 -34.16 -45.90
CA ASP A 437 -43.01 -34.08 -46.96
C ASP A 437 -43.73 -35.43 -47.24
N ASP A 438 -44.88 -35.42 -47.94
CA ASP A 438 -45.63 -36.57 -48.37
C ASP A 438 -45.45 -36.84 -49.87
N GLY A 439 -44.35 -36.37 -50.47
CA GLY A 439 -44.10 -36.45 -51.91
C GLY A 439 -43.60 -37.78 -52.41
N GLN A 440 -43.00 -37.74 -53.63
CA GLN A 440 -42.57 -38.96 -54.34
C GLN A 440 -41.44 -39.76 -53.68
N GLY A 441 -40.76 -39.18 -52.62
CA GLY A 441 -39.61 -39.81 -51.97
C GLY A 441 -38.32 -39.72 -52.81
N MET A 442 -37.23 -40.26 -52.26
CA MET A 442 -35.96 -40.41 -53.00
C MET A 442 -35.79 -41.86 -53.53
N PRO A 443 -35.20 -42.05 -54.75
CA PRO A 443 -34.81 -43.37 -55.21
C PRO A 443 -33.85 -44.06 -54.23
N GLU A 444 -33.91 -45.41 -54.16
CA GLU A 444 -32.96 -46.20 -53.36
C GLU A 444 -31.53 -45.93 -53.83
N GLY A 445 -30.66 -45.50 -52.87
CA GLY A 445 -29.30 -45.06 -53.14
C GLY A 445 -29.14 -43.57 -53.51
N GLY A 446 -30.22 -42.81 -53.63
CA GLY A 446 -30.19 -41.34 -53.93
C GLY A 446 -29.49 -40.52 -52.86
N ALA A 447 -29.57 -40.91 -51.62
CA ALA A 447 -28.86 -40.29 -50.51
C ALA A 447 -27.32 -40.47 -50.60
N ALA A 448 -26.85 -41.55 -51.18
CA ALA A 448 -25.42 -41.84 -51.38
C ALA A 448 -24.79 -41.15 -52.60
N ARG A 449 -25.62 -40.70 -53.56
CA ARG A 449 -25.18 -39.90 -54.73
C ARG A 449 -25.51 -38.43 -54.59
N GLY A 450 -25.29 -37.91 -53.37
CA GLY A 450 -25.65 -36.56 -52.95
C GLY A 450 -25.37 -35.49 -53.99
N GLY A 451 -26.45 -34.89 -54.53
CA GLY A 451 -26.35 -33.63 -55.31
C GLY A 451 -25.79 -32.49 -54.44
N ARG A 452 -25.32 -31.43 -55.07
CA ARG A 452 -24.73 -30.24 -54.38
C ARG A 452 -25.57 -29.74 -53.21
N GLY A 453 -26.89 -29.85 -53.28
CA GLY A 453 -27.82 -29.42 -52.20
C GLY A 453 -27.65 -30.22 -50.90
N LEU A 454 -27.50 -31.57 -50.98
CA LEU A 454 -27.34 -32.41 -49.79
C LEU A 454 -25.98 -32.19 -49.10
N LEU A 455 -24.92 -31.99 -49.88
CA LEU A 455 -23.59 -31.63 -49.37
C LEU A 455 -23.62 -30.27 -48.63
N ASN A 456 -24.32 -29.28 -49.19
CA ASN A 456 -24.50 -27.98 -48.56
C ASN A 456 -25.29 -28.08 -47.24
N LEU A 457 -26.32 -28.92 -47.19
CA LEU A 457 -27.07 -29.16 -45.96
C LEU A 457 -26.20 -29.81 -44.88
N GLN A 458 -25.38 -30.80 -45.26
CA GLN A 458 -24.45 -31.47 -44.33
C GLN A 458 -23.40 -30.48 -43.76
N GLU A 459 -22.80 -29.65 -44.63
CA GLU A 459 -21.81 -28.65 -44.21
C GLU A 459 -22.42 -27.60 -43.27
N ARG A 460 -23.65 -27.13 -43.57
CA ARG A 460 -24.38 -26.20 -42.70
C ARG A 460 -24.72 -26.81 -41.34
N ALA A 461 -25.23 -28.05 -41.33
CA ALA A 461 -25.51 -28.76 -40.08
C ALA A 461 -24.24 -28.90 -39.21
N ARG A 462 -23.10 -29.25 -39.86
CA ARG A 462 -21.81 -29.34 -39.18
C ARG A 462 -21.33 -28.00 -38.61
N ARG A 463 -21.46 -26.91 -39.35
CA ARG A 463 -21.12 -25.54 -38.83
C ARG A 463 -21.97 -25.15 -37.64
N LEU A 464 -23.25 -25.56 -37.66
CA LEU A 464 -24.15 -25.36 -36.51
C LEU A 464 -23.83 -26.32 -35.34
N GLY A 465 -22.80 -27.15 -35.42
CA GLY A 465 -22.49 -28.16 -34.40
C GLY A 465 -23.56 -29.23 -34.28
N GLY A 466 -24.43 -29.34 -35.29
CA GLY A 466 -25.55 -30.24 -35.31
C GLY A 466 -25.31 -31.49 -36.12
N ARG A 467 -26.27 -32.43 -36.05
CA ARG A 467 -26.30 -33.67 -36.81
C ARG A 467 -27.47 -33.64 -37.77
N LEU A 468 -27.22 -33.98 -39.05
CA LEU A 468 -28.24 -34.11 -40.08
C LEU A 468 -28.55 -35.59 -40.33
N VAL A 469 -29.85 -35.91 -40.39
CA VAL A 469 -30.36 -37.21 -40.81
C VAL A 469 -31.38 -36.96 -41.91
N VAL A 470 -31.19 -37.58 -43.07
CA VAL A 470 -32.12 -37.55 -44.18
C VAL A 470 -32.60 -38.97 -44.49
N SER A 471 -33.89 -39.21 -44.40
CA SER A 471 -34.51 -40.51 -44.57
C SER A 471 -35.57 -40.46 -45.66
N SER A 472 -35.49 -41.36 -46.63
CA SER A 472 -36.58 -41.60 -47.55
C SER A 472 -37.57 -42.55 -46.89
N LEU A 473 -38.85 -42.17 -46.85
CA LEU A 473 -39.89 -42.98 -46.25
C LEU A 473 -40.41 -44.04 -47.19
N GLY A 474 -39.82 -44.17 -48.40
CA GLY A 474 -40.16 -45.03 -49.47
C GLY A 474 -40.76 -44.30 -50.65
N LEU A 475 -40.83 -44.98 -51.84
CA LEU A 475 -41.42 -44.46 -53.08
C LEU A 475 -42.87 -44.04 -52.82
N GLY A 476 -43.21 -42.76 -53.05
CA GLY A 476 -44.54 -42.18 -52.82
C GLY A 476 -44.93 -41.91 -51.36
N LYS A 477 -43.96 -41.99 -50.41
CA LYS A 477 -44.20 -41.73 -48.98
C LYS A 477 -43.43 -40.50 -48.45
N GLY A 478 -42.69 -39.81 -49.32
CA GLY A 478 -41.98 -38.57 -48.98
C GLY A 478 -40.59 -38.78 -48.44
N VAL A 479 -40.00 -37.61 -47.98
CA VAL A 479 -38.68 -37.51 -47.38
C VAL A 479 -38.80 -36.83 -46.03
N GLU A 480 -38.01 -37.33 -45.11
CA GLU A 480 -37.86 -36.72 -43.76
C GLU A 480 -36.43 -36.20 -43.58
N VAL A 481 -36.31 -34.93 -43.26
CA VAL A 481 -35.06 -34.26 -42.94
C VAL A 481 -35.11 -33.85 -41.47
N SER A 482 -34.17 -34.38 -40.68
CA SER A 482 -34.03 -34.05 -39.25
C SER A 482 -32.69 -33.41 -38.98
N LEU A 483 -32.72 -32.19 -38.43
CA LEU A 483 -31.54 -31.49 -37.91
C LEU A 483 -31.60 -31.51 -36.42
N TRP A 484 -30.52 -32.01 -35.82
CA TRP A 484 -30.33 -32.05 -34.39
C TRP A 484 -29.35 -30.99 -34.00
N LEU A 485 -29.69 -30.12 -33.03
CA LEU A 485 -28.88 -29.01 -32.54
C LEU A 485 -28.67 -29.14 -31.02
N PRO A 486 -27.48 -28.90 -30.49
CA PRO A 486 -27.25 -28.94 -29.05
C PRO A 486 -27.93 -27.75 -28.40
N LEU A 487 -28.49 -27.92 -27.19
CA LEU A 487 -28.98 -26.81 -26.38
C LEU A 487 -27.85 -25.94 -25.92
N GLU A 488 -26.72 -26.51 -25.53
CA GLU A 488 -25.49 -25.81 -25.15
C GLU A 488 -24.33 -26.31 -26.03
N ARG A 489 -23.50 -25.40 -26.51
CA ARG A 489 -22.24 -25.74 -27.16
C ARG A 489 -21.11 -25.65 -26.13
N ALA A 490 -20.28 -26.67 -26.01
CA ALA A 490 -19.01 -26.53 -25.33
C ALA A 490 -18.23 -25.37 -25.98
N GLN A 491 -17.99 -24.31 -25.22
CA GLN A 491 -17.13 -23.23 -25.69
C GLN A 491 -15.76 -23.81 -26.02
N PRO A 492 -15.16 -23.47 -27.19
CA PRO A 492 -13.77 -23.79 -27.40
C PRO A 492 -12.96 -23.22 -26.23
N PRO A 493 -11.94 -23.91 -25.71
CA PRO A 493 -11.16 -23.41 -24.60
C PRO A 493 -10.69 -21.99 -24.96
N GLN A 494 -11.16 -20.99 -24.21
CA GLN A 494 -10.62 -19.63 -24.28
C GLN A 494 -9.12 -19.80 -24.10
N GLN A 495 -8.33 -19.43 -25.08
CA GLN A 495 -6.90 -19.22 -24.89
C GLN A 495 -6.78 -18.26 -23.70
N ARG A 496 -6.47 -18.83 -22.52
CA ARG A 496 -6.01 -18.04 -21.40
C ARG A 496 -4.85 -17.23 -21.94
N SER A 497 -5.04 -15.95 -22.05
CA SER A 497 -3.93 -15.02 -22.16
C SER A 497 -3.14 -15.20 -20.85
N ASP A 498 -2.00 -15.88 -20.94
CA ASP A 498 -0.99 -15.94 -19.89
C ASP A 498 -0.44 -14.52 -19.69
N LEU A 499 -1.23 -13.70 -19.03
CA LEU A 499 -0.82 -12.49 -18.36
C LEU A 499 -1.15 -12.71 -16.90
N ASP A 500 -0.37 -13.59 -16.24
CA ASP A 500 -0.20 -13.55 -14.81
C ASP A 500 0.34 -12.15 -14.45
N PRO A 501 -0.33 -11.42 -13.56
CA PRO A 501 0.27 -10.22 -13.01
C PRO A 501 1.42 -10.63 -12.09
N LEU A 502 2.65 -10.37 -12.53
CA LEU A 502 3.81 -10.28 -11.64
C LEU A 502 3.54 -9.17 -10.60
N TRP A 503 3.24 -9.59 -9.36
CA TRP A 503 3.38 -8.82 -8.11
C TRP A 503 4.30 -9.54 -7.13
#